data_9f2b947ec9531a7741127d3c4041b86f
#
_entry.id   9f2b947ec9531a7741127d3c4041b86f
#
_cell.length_a   1.000
_cell.length_b   1.000
_cell.length_c   1.000
_cell.angle_alpha   90.00
_cell.angle_beta   90.00
_cell.angle_gamma   90.00
#
_symmetry.space_group_name_H-M   'P 1'
#
loop_
_entity.id
_entity.type
_entity.pdbx_description
1 polymer ?
#
loop_
_entity_poly.entity_id
_entity_poly.type
_entity_poly.pdbx_seq_one_letter_code
_entity_poly.pdbx_strand_id
1 'polypeptide(L)'
;VGVPSTPENRLLFRETLFCSSEMKNCIGGVILYDETIKQTSSKKNKIPELIEGMGSCVGIKVDTGAKSLAGSPNEKITEGLDSLRDRLKEYFKLGAKFTKWRGVYNISKDFPSKLSIHSNAHALARYSALVQECNMVPIVEPEVLMDGDHSAKECFQKTSEVIKKCFEELILHKVDLKGVILKPNMILAGNKSKEKISNEEVAKLTLDCLKSSVPSEVPGIAFLSGGQSELEATENLNLINKLNKTGFIMSYSYGRALQQGALKFWSKNIKDIEGTQKVFNHRAKMNTLAAQGKWSKAVSYAHLRAHETPLHL
;
A
#
# COMPACT_ATOMS: atom_id res chain seq x y z
N VAL A 1 3.99 -15.95 12.33
CA VAL A 1 5.02 -16.81 11.68
C VAL A 1 5.92 -17.55 12.69
N GLY A 2 5.60 -17.49 14.00
CA GLY A 2 6.32 -18.21 15.05
C GLY A 2 7.62 -17.56 15.56
N VAL A 3 8.09 -16.48 14.94
CA VAL A 3 9.23 -15.71 15.42
C VAL A 3 8.73 -14.60 16.36
N PRO A 4 9.33 -14.42 17.57
CA PRO A 4 8.93 -13.34 18.48
C PRO A 4 9.04 -11.97 17.81
N SER A 5 8.01 -11.13 17.98
CA SER A 5 7.98 -9.77 17.41
C SER A 5 8.71 -8.78 18.31
N THR A 6 10.04 -8.94 18.48
CA THR A 6 10.90 -8.00 19.17
C THR A 6 11.37 -6.88 18.23
N PRO A 7 11.80 -5.72 18.75
CA PRO A 7 12.40 -4.66 17.92
C PRO A 7 13.57 -5.16 17.06
N GLU A 8 14.40 -6.03 17.61
CA GLU A 8 15.59 -6.60 16.96
C GLU A 8 15.19 -7.50 15.78
N ASN A 9 14.23 -8.42 15.98
CA ASN A 9 13.74 -9.31 14.94
C ASN A 9 13.01 -8.53 13.83
N ARG A 10 12.25 -7.51 14.20
CA ARG A 10 11.61 -6.63 13.23
C ARG A 10 12.63 -5.87 12.40
N LEU A 11 13.68 -5.34 13.04
CA LEU A 11 14.77 -4.65 12.36
C LEU A 11 15.52 -5.60 11.42
N LEU A 12 15.92 -6.78 11.91
CA LEU A 12 16.65 -7.77 11.14
C LEU A 12 15.91 -8.17 9.85
N PHE A 13 14.61 -8.48 9.96
CA PHE A 13 13.80 -8.79 8.78
C PHE A 13 13.72 -7.61 7.80
N ARG A 14 13.44 -6.40 8.29
CA ARG A 14 13.34 -5.19 7.46
C ARG A 14 14.66 -4.87 6.78
N GLU A 15 15.78 -4.90 7.50
CA GLU A 15 17.12 -4.68 6.96
C GLU A 15 17.45 -5.71 5.88
N THR A 16 17.08 -6.99 6.08
CA THR A 16 17.25 -8.04 5.07
C THR A 16 16.57 -7.65 3.75
N LEU A 17 15.33 -7.11 3.81
CA LEU A 17 14.63 -6.67 2.61
C LEU A 17 15.23 -5.38 2.02
N PHE A 18 15.57 -4.39 2.84
CA PHE A 18 16.14 -3.12 2.37
C PHE A 18 17.49 -3.29 1.68
N CYS A 19 18.27 -4.31 2.06
CA CYS A 19 19.57 -4.61 1.44
C CYS A 19 19.46 -5.56 0.24
N SER A 20 18.25 -5.88 -0.24
CA SER A 20 18.10 -6.79 -1.37
C SER A 20 18.45 -6.13 -2.71
N SER A 21 18.96 -6.91 -3.66
CA SER A 21 19.48 -6.39 -4.94
C SER A 21 18.43 -5.71 -5.81
N GLU A 22 17.17 -6.17 -5.72
CA GLU A 22 16.06 -5.59 -6.54
C GLU A 22 15.41 -4.35 -5.91
N MET A 23 15.85 -3.89 -4.74
CA MET A 23 15.35 -2.62 -4.17
C MET A 23 15.46 -1.47 -5.17
N LYS A 24 16.64 -1.28 -5.75
CA LYS A 24 16.92 -0.19 -6.70
C LYS A 24 16.03 -0.22 -7.94
N ASN A 25 15.70 -1.43 -8.42
CA ASN A 25 14.98 -1.60 -9.69
C ASN A 25 13.47 -1.68 -9.53
N CYS A 26 12.99 -2.08 -8.33
CA CYS A 26 11.60 -2.47 -8.13
C CYS A 26 10.87 -1.66 -7.07
N ILE A 27 11.58 -0.99 -6.16
CA ILE A 27 10.95 -0.32 -5.01
C ILE A 27 11.26 1.17 -5.06
N GLY A 28 10.29 1.97 -5.50
CA GLY A 28 10.43 3.43 -5.57
C GLY A 28 10.41 4.12 -4.20
N GLY A 29 9.78 3.50 -3.19
CA GLY A 29 9.71 4.07 -1.85
C GLY A 29 9.31 3.05 -0.79
N VAL A 30 9.67 3.33 0.46
CA VAL A 30 9.41 2.46 1.62
C VAL A 30 8.65 3.23 2.69
N ILE A 31 7.49 2.73 3.10
CA ILE A 31 6.69 3.32 4.18
C ILE A 31 7.13 2.71 5.51
N LEU A 32 7.85 3.47 6.30
CA LEU A 32 8.36 3.08 7.60
C LEU A 32 7.32 3.29 8.73
N TYR A 33 7.58 2.67 9.87
CA TYR A 33 6.96 3.01 11.15
C TYR A 33 7.88 3.94 11.93
N ASP A 34 7.34 4.67 12.93
CA ASP A 34 8.09 5.56 13.82
C ASP A 34 9.31 4.87 14.46
N GLU A 35 9.14 3.62 14.93
CA GLU A 35 10.24 2.80 15.42
C GLU A 35 11.38 2.70 14.39
N THR A 36 11.04 2.34 13.15
CA THR A 36 12.05 1.96 12.16
C THR A 36 12.78 3.17 11.56
N ILE A 37 12.13 4.30 11.38
CA ILE A 37 12.79 5.50 10.85
C ILE A 37 13.87 6.03 11.80
N LYS A 38 13.77 5.71 13.10
CA LYS A 38 14.72 6.09 14.15
C LYS A 38 15.80 5.05 14.42
N GLN A 39 15.68 3.84 13.82
CA GLN A 39 16.63 2.75 14.05
C GLN A 39 17.89 2.88 13.20
N THR A 40 18.91 2.17 13.67
CA THR A 40 20.22 2.04 13.00
C THR A 40 20.41 0.57 12.60
N SER A 41 20.90 0.35 11.40
CA SER A 41 21.18 -0.98 10.84
C SER A 41 22.32 -1.70 11.58
N SER A 42 22.49 -2.99 11.32
CA SER A 42 23.60 -3.79 11.82
C SER A 42 24.98 -3.23 11.43
N LYS A 43 25.05 -2.53 10.30
CA LYS A 43 26.26 -1.84 9.79
C LYS A 43 26.38 -0.39 10.29
N LYS A 44 25.61 0.01 11.30
CA LYS A 44 25.61 1.35 11.92
C LYS A 44 25.16 2.50 11.02
N ASN A 45 24.53 2.22 9.87
CA ASN A 45 23.87 3.23 9.05
C ASN A 45 22.46 3.51 9.57
N LYS A 46 21.99 4.75 9.56
CA LYS A 46 20.59 5.04 9.83
C LYS A 46 19.70 4.40 8.77
N ILE A 47 18.54 3.87 9.14
CA ILE A 47 17.66 3.19 8.19
C ILE A 47 17.23 4.10 7.02
N PRO A 48 16.91 5.39 7.20
CA PRO A 48 16.68 6.30 6.07
C PRO A 48 17.85 6.36 5.08
N GLU A 49 19.07 6.53 5.56
CA GLU A 49 20.27 6.59 4.72
C GLU A 49 20.51 5.28 3.95
N LEU A 50 20.23 4.14 4.59
CA LEU A 50 20.31 2.83 3.93
C LEU A 50 19.32 2.72 2.76
N ILE A 51 18.07 3.15 2.95
CA ILE A 51 17.02 3.12 1.94
C ILE A 51 17.34 4.07 0.78
N GLU A 52 17.77 5.30 1.07
CA GLU A 52 18.19 6.28 0.06
C GLU A 52 19.41 5.77 -0.74
N GLY A 53 20.38 5.14 -0.07
CA GLY A 53 21.55 4.51 -0.71
C GLY A 53 21.18 3.37 -1.66
N MET A 54 20.02 2.73 -1.45
CA MET A 54 19.46 1.73 -2.37
C MET A 54 18.59 2.34 -3.48
N GLY A 55 18.50 3.67 -3.56
CA GLY A 55 17.76 4.39 -4.60
C GLY A 55 16.25 4.51 -4.36
N SER A 56 15.76 4.20 -3.17
CA SER A 56 14.33 4.30 -2.79
C SER A 56 14.07 5.54 -1.94
N CYS A 57 12.89 6.14 -2.08
CA CYS A 57 12.45 7.23 -1.21
C CYS A 57 12.01 6.73 0.17
N VAL A 58 12.30 7.52 1.19
CA VAL A 58 11.84 7.27 2.56
C VAL A 58 10.45 7.83 2.76
N GLY A 59 9.53 7.01 3.25
CA GLY A 59 8.19 7.39 3.65
C GLY A 59 7.86 6.94 5.07
N ILE A 60 6.80 7.48 5.62
CA ILE A 60 6.39 7.21 7.00
C ILE A 60 4.88 7.08 7.16
N LYS A 61 4.43 6.05 7.88
CA LYS A 61 3.05 5.94 8.36
C LYS A 61 2.85 6.86 9.56
N VAL A 62 1.97 7.84 9.42
CA VAL A 62 1.76 8.87 10.44
C VAL A 62 0.44 8.74 11.21
N ASP A 63 -0.50 7.93 10.74
CA ASP A 63 -1.69 7.60 11.52
C ASP A 63 -1.35 6.71 12.74
N THR A 64 -2.11 6.84 13.81
CA THR A 64 -1.96 6.07 15.05
C THR A 64 -2.90 4.85 15.12
N GLY A 65 -3.59 4.56 14.01
CA GLY A 65 -4.44 3.39 13.85
C GLY A 65 -5.94 3.70 13.91
N ALA A 66 -6.72 2.75 13.43
CA ALA A 66 -8.17 2.82 13.39
C ALA A 66 -8.77 2.42 14.76
N LYS A 67 -9.65 3.27 15.29
CA LYS A 67 -10.40 3.09 16.53
C LYS A 67 -11.88 2.98 16.25
N SER A 68 -12.69 2.60 17.24
CA SER A 68 -14.14 2.63 17.10
C SER A 68 -14.63 4.07 16.95
N LEU A 69 -15.51 4.29 15.98
CA LEU A 69 -16.10 5.59 15.75
C LEU A 69 -17.17 5.87 16.81
N ALA A 70 -17.02 6.95 17.56
CA ALA A 70 -18.01 7.37 18.54
C ALA A 70 -19.35 7.63 17.83
N GLY A 71 -20.45 7.13 18.38
CA GLY A 71 -21.77 7.17 17.76
C GLY A 71 -22.03 6.09 16.69
N SER A 72 -21.00 5.34 16.25
CA SER A 72 -21.14 4.20 15.34
C SER A 72 -20.08 3.15 15.65
N PRO A 73 -20.24 2.36 16.72
CA PRO A 73 -19.19 1.47 17.26
C PRO A 73 -18.76 0.34 16.31
N ASN A 74 -19.56 0.01 15.32
CA ASN A 74 -19.25 -0.98 14.30
C ASN A 74 -18.40 -0.42 13.13
N GLU A 75 -18.15 0.88 13.13
CA GLU A 75 -17.30 1.56 12.16
C GLU A 75 -16.02 2.08 12.81
N LYS A 76 -15.09 2.53 11.99
CA LYS A 76 -13.79 3.01 12.45
C LYS A 76 -13.56 4.46 12.06
N ILE A 77 -12.81 5.14 12.93
CA ILE A 77 -12.15 6.42 12.65
C ILE A 77 -10.65 6.23 12.83
N THR A 78 -9.87 6.76 11.93
CA THR A 78 -8.41 6.74 12.07
C THR A 78 -7.94 7.96 12.82
N GLU A 79 -7.18 7.75 13.88
CA GLU A 79 -6.64 8.80 14.75
C GLU A 79 -5.18 9.14 14.38
N GLY A 80 -4.66 10.24 14.94
CA GLY A 80 -3.27 10.65 14.78
C GLY A 80 -3.08 12.09 14.30
N LEU A 81 -4.13 12.92 14.26
CA LEU A 81 -4.03 14.34 13.90
C LEU A 81 -3.40 15.18 15.02
N ASP A 82 -3.55 14.76 16.27
CA ASP A 82 -2.98 15.48 17.40
C ASP A 82 -1.46 15.47 17.31
N SER A 83 -0.85 16.65 17.47
CA SER A 83 0.59 16.90 17.34
C SER A 83 1.20 16.45 16.00
N LEU A 84 0.38 16.22 14.96
CA LEU A 84 0.86 15.72 13.67
C LEU A 84 1.86 16.69 13.02
N ARG A 85 1.61 18.01 13.10
CA ARG A 85 2.51 19.02 12.52
C ARG A 85 3.93 18.89 13.04
N ASP A 86 4.10 18.69 14.35
CA ASP A 86 5.44 18.60 14.96
C ASP A 86 6.11 17.25 14.61
N ARG A 87 5.35 16.15 14.59
CA ARG A 87 5.84 14.84 14.13
C ARG A 87 6.27 14.88 12.67
N LEU A 88 5.54 15.57 11.80
CA LEU A 88 5.91 15.72 10.38
C LEU A 88 7.22 16.46 10.20
N LYS A 89 7.45 17.55 10.97
CA LYS A 89 8.72 18.26 10.97
C LYS A 89 9.90 17.38 11.42
N GLU A 90 9.67 16.54 12.43
CA GLU A 90 10.67 15.55 12.87
C GLU A 90 10.97 14.53 11.77
N TYR A 91 9.95 13.92 11.19
CA TYR A 91 10.12 12.91 10.13
C TYR A 91 10.78 13.48 8.87
N PHE A 92 10.45 14.72 8.50
CA PHE A 92 11.12 15.42 7.41
C PHE A 92 12.62 15.55 7.66
N LYS A 93 13.02 15.96 8.88
CA LYS A 93 14.44 16.04 9.28
C LYS A 93 15.13 14.68 9.29
N LEU A 94 14.39 13.59 9.52
CA LEU A 94 14.89 12.21 9.45
C LEU A 94 14.99 11.67 8.01
N GLY A 95 14.64 12.46 7.00
CA GLY A 95 14.74 12.09 5.59
C GLY A 95 13.43 11.68 4.91
N ALA A 96 12.30 11.68 5.61
CA ALA A 96 11.00 11.34 4.99
C ALA A 96 10.65 12.33 3.87
N LYS A 97 10.24 11.81 2.71
CA LYS A 97 9.79 12.56 1.53
C LYS A 97 8.29 12.44 1.30
N PHE A 98 7.67 11.39 1.81
CA PHE A 98 6.25 11.15 1.72
C PHE A 98 5.71 10.47 2.97
N THR A 99 4.41 10.53 3.12
CA THR A 99 3.72 9.96 4.27
C THR A 99 2.55 9.09 3.83
N LYS A 100 1.99 8.31 4.74
CA LYS A 100 0.80 7.52 4.49
C LYS A 100 -0.17 7.60 5.67
N TRP A 101 -1.48 7.74 5.36
CA TRP A 101 -2.58 7.66 6.31
C TRP A 101 -3.69 6.80 5.73
N ARG A 102 -4.16 5.83 6.51
CA ARG A 102 -5.19 4.86 6.11
C ARG A 102 -6.50 5.12 6.83
N GLY A 103 -7.56 5.39 6.09
CA GLY A 103 -8.95 5.28 6.54
C GLY A 103 -9.52 3.91 6.14
N VAL A 104 -10.37 3.31 6.96
CA VAL A 104 -10.96 1.99 6.67
C VAL A 104 -12.47 2.02 6.76
N TYR A 105 -13.12 1.35 5.80
CA TYR A 105 -14.57 1.29 5.67
C TYR A 105 -15.00 -0.15 5.41
N ASN A 106 -15.90 -0.67 6.24
CA ASN A 106 -16.52 -1.98 6.01
C ASN A 106 -17.81 -1.82 5.22
N ILE A 107 -18.14 -2.80 4.39
CA ILE A 107 -19.41 -2.86 3.67
C ILE A 107 -20.37 -3.79 4.43
N SER A 108 -21.58 -3.28 4.65
CA SER A 108 -22.75 -4.06 5.05
C SER A 108 -24.02 -3.33 4.59
N LYS A 109 -25.19 -3.81 4.97
CA LYS A 109 -26.47 -3.17 4.61
C LYS A 109 -26.50 -1.67 4.92
N ASP A 110 -25.94 -1.28 6.09
CA ASP A 110 -26.03 0.10 6.60
C ASP A 110 -24.66 0.83 6.59
N PHE A 111 -23.59 0.16 6.16
CA PHE A 111 -22.23 0.66 6.20
C PHE A 111 -21.55 0.64 4.82
N PRO A 112 -20.58 1.56 4.58
CA PRO A 112 -20.19 2.65 5.45
C PRO A 112 -21.30 3.71 5.55
N SER A 113 -21.50 4.26 6.77
CA SER A 113 -22.44 5.36 7.03
C SER A 113 -21.87 6.69 6.52
N LYS A 114 -22.76 7.67 6.31
CA LYS A 114 -22.34 9.04 5.97
C LYS A 114 -21.41 9.64 7.03
N LEU A 115 -21.63 9.31 8.31
CA LEU A 115 -20.77 9.75 9.41
C LEU A 115 -19.34 9.22 9.24
N SER A 116 -19.19 7.92 9.02
CA SER A 116 -17.87 7.30 8.84
C SER A 116 -17.15 7.82 7.61
N ILE A 117 -17.86 7.94 6.48
CA ILE A 117 -17.30 8.45 5.23
C ILE A 117 -16.81 9.88 5.41
N HIS A 118 -17.64 10.78 5.97
CA HIS A 118 -17.27 12.17 6.18
C HIS A 118 -16.12 12.33 7.17
N SER A 119 -16.19 11.66 8.33
CA SER A 119 -15.19 11.83 9.39
C SER A 119 -13.79 11.38 8.93
N ASN A 120 -13.69 10.22 8.24
CA ASN A 120 -12.41 9.76 7.72
C ASN A 120 -11.92 10.59 6.53
N ALA A 121 -12.81 11.03 5.61
CA ALA A 121 -12.45 11.91 4.50
C ALA A 121 -11.90 13.26 5.01
N HIS A 122 -12.56 13.85 6.02
CA HIS A 122 -12.08 15.07 6.68
C HIS A 122 -10.72 14.88 7.34
N ALA A 123 -10.51 13.75 8.03
CA ALA A 123 -9.21 13.43 8.64
C ALA A 123 -8.11 13.28 7.58
N LEU A 124 -8.39 12.60 6.46
CA LEU A 124 -7.47 12.43 5.33
C LEU A 124 -7.10 13.78 4.69
N ALA A 125 -8.06 14.71 4.58
CA ALA A 125 -7.82 16.03 4.01
C ALA A 125 -6.96 16.90 4.94
N ARG A 126 -7.27 16.95 6.24
CA ARG A 126 -6.46 17.66 7.24
C ARG A 126 -5.03 17.13 7.31
N TYR A 127 -4.89 15.81 7.32
CA TYR A 127 -3.60 15.15 7.25
C TYR A 127 -2.80 15.59 6.01
N SER A 128 -3.43 15.53 4.82
CA SER A 128 -2.77 15.87 3.56
C SER A 128 -2.29 17.32 3.50
N ALA A 129 -3.12 18.26 3.98
CA ALA A 129 -2.74 19.67 4.05
C ALA A 129 -1.51 19.89 4.96
N LEU A 130 -1.46 19.24 6.13
CA LEU A 130 -0.32 19.31 7.04
C LEU A 130 0.96 18.70 6.43
N VAL A 131 0.81 17.63 5.65
CA VAL A 131 1.93 16.96 4.98
C VAL A 131 2.53 17.88 3.90
N GLN A 132 1.70 18.51 3.09
CA GLN A 132 2.15 19.46 2.07
C GLN A 132 2.76 20.73 2.67
N GLU A 133 2.23 21.22 3.79
CA GLU A 133 2.85 22.30 4.57
C GLU A 133 4.30 21.97 4.98
N CYS A 134 4.59 20.69 5.20
CA CYS A 134 5.94 20.20 5.55
C CYS A 134 6.76 19.75 4.33
N ASN A 135 6.40 20.14 3.11
CA ASN A 135 7.08 19.80 1.86
C ASN A 135 7.22 18.28 1.61
N MET A 136 6.22 17.51 2.00
CA MET A 136 6.14 16.06 1.76
C MET A 136 4.90 15.72 0.92
N VAL A 137 4.91 14.53 0.31
CA VAL A 137 3.79 14.03 -0.48
C VAL A 137 2.88 13.16 0.40
N PRO A 138 1.58 13.45 0.52
CA PRO A 138 0.64 12.57 1.20
C PRO A 138 0.20 11.41 0.30
N ILE A 139 0.30 10.18 0.82
CA ILE A 139 -0.42 9.03 0.29
C ILE A 139 -1.75 8.92 1.05
N VAL A 140 -2.84 9.14 0.34
CA VAL A 140 -4.22 9.09 0.84
C VAL A 140 -4.76 7.69 0.62
N GLU A 141 -5.01 6.95 1.70
CA GLU A 141 -5.43 5.53 1.65
C GLU A 141 -6.85 5.33 2.20
N PRO A 142 -7.90 5.63 1.42
CA PRO A 142 -9.29 5.33 1.77
C PRO A 142 -9.61 3.88 1.37
N GLU A 143 -9.41 2.93 2.27
CA GLU A 143 -9.60 1.51 1.99
C GLU A 143 -11.01 1.04 2.32
N VAL A 144 -11.75 0.64 1.31
CA VAL A 144 -12.96 -0.17 1.48
C VAL A 144 -12.56 -1.63 1.60
N LEU A 145 -12.90 -2.24 2.74
CA LEU A 145 -12.46 -3.59 3.08
C LEU A 145 -13.16 -4.64 2.23
N MET A 146 -12.42 -5.69 1.84
CA MET A 146 -13.00 -6.86 1.18
C MET A 146 -13.61 -7.86 2.17
N ASP A 147 -13.58 -7.57 3.48
CA ASP A 147 -14.18 -8.42 4.50
C ASP A 147 -15.70 -8.31 4.42
N GLY A 148 -16.37 -9.45 4.18
CA GLY A 148 -17.83 -9.52 4.07
C GLY A 148 -18.30 -10.37 2.89
N ASP A 149 -19.59 -10.30 2.64
CA ASP A 149 -20.31 -11.07 1.61
C ASP A 149 -20.85 -10.20 0.46
N HIS A 150 -20.45 -8.93 0.42
CA HIS A 150 -20.88 -7.96 -0.58
C HIS A 150 -20.46 -8.37 -2.00
N SER A 151 -21.24 -7.91 -2.97
CA SER A 151 -20.96 -8.07 -4.41
C SER A 151 -19.87 -7.09 -4.88
N ALA A 152 -19.25 -7.37 -6.03
CA ALA A 152 -18.35 -6.43 -6.68
C ALA A 152 -19.04 -5.09 -7.04
N LYS A 153 -20.34 -5.14 -7.36
CA LYS A 153 -21.14 -3.95 -7.63
C LYS A 153 -21.27 -3.06 -6.38
N GLU A 154 -21.54 -3.65 -5.21
CA GLU A 154 -21.58 -2.90 -3.95
C GLU A 154 -20.22 -2.33 -3.60
N CYS A 155 -19.14 -3.10 -3.78
CA CYS A 155 -17.77 -2.61 -3.61
C CYS A 155 -17.49 -1.40 -4.52
N PHE A 156 -17.89 -1.46 -5.79
CA PHE A 156 -17.77 -0.35 -6.73
C PHE A 156 -18.50 0.90 -6.24
N GLN A 157 -19.76 0.76 -5.85
CA GLN A 157 -20.59 1.88 -5.40
C GLN A 157 -20.00 2.53 -4.16
N LYS A 158 -19.63 1.74 -3.16
CA LYS A 158 -19.07 2.25 -1.90
C LYS A 158 -17.67 2.82 -2.06
N THR A 159 -16.82 2.20 -2.85
CA THR A 159 -15.50 2.75 -3.15
C THR A 159 -15.61 4.08 -3.90
N SER A 160 -16.51 4.18 -4.89
CA SER A 160 -16.75 5.44 -5.61
C SER A 160 -17.26 6.55 -4.69
N GLU A 161 -18.20 6.24 -3.79
CA GLU A 161 -18.74 7.18 -2.81
C GLU A 161 -17.64 7.71 -1.86
N VAL A 162 -16.83 6.79 -1.32
CA VAL A 162 -15.73 7.09 -0.41
C VAL A 162 -14.66 7.95 -1.09
N ILE A 163 -14.22 7.58 -2.29
CA ILE A 163 -13.18 8.32 -3.03
C ILE A 163 -13.67 9.73 -3.38
N LYS A 164 -14.89 9.86 -3.90
CA LYS A 164 -15.47 11.18 -4.21
C LYS A 164 -15.49 12.08 -2.99
N LYS A 165 -15.96 11.56 -1.85
CA LYS A 165 -16.00 12.35 -0.60
C LYS A 165 -14.59 12.72 -0.13
N CYS A 166 -13.61 11.85 -0.27
CA CYS A 166 -12.21 12.17 0.04
C CYS A 166 -11.71 13.34 -0.81
N PHE A 167 -11.98 13.35 -2.12
CA PHE A 167 -11.53 14.45 -2.98
C PHE A 167 -12.30 15.74 -2.75
N GLU A 168 -13.60 15.70 -2.43
CA GLU A 168 -14.34 16.88 -1.98
C GLU A 168 -13.67 17.53 -0.76
N GLU A 169 -13.30 16.74 0.24
CA GLU A 169 -12.63 17.25 1.44
C GLU A 169 -11.20 17.74 1.15
N LEU A 170 -10.44 17.04 0.30
CA LEU A 170 -9.08 17.46 -0.10
C LEU A 170 -9.13 18.83 -0.79
N ILE A 171 -10.08 19.05 -1.71
CA ILE A 171 -10.26 20.32 -2.41
C ILE A 171 -10.69 21.42 -1.42
N LEU A 172 -11.64 21.14 -0.52
CA LEU A 172 -12.09 22.07 0.51
C LEU A 172 -10.92 22.54 1.41
N HIS A 173 -10.00 21.62 1.72
CA HIS A 173 -8.80 21.91 2.52
C HIS A 173 -7.63 22.49 1.69
N LYS A 174 -7.87 22.85 0.43
CA LYS A 174 -6.88 23.46 -0.48
C LYS A 174 -5.62 22.60 -0.67
N VAL A 175 -5.78 21.28 -0.64
CA VAL A 175 -4.68 20.35 -0.94
C VAL A 175 -4.37 20.40 -2.44
N ASP A 176 -3.11 20.54 -2.80
CA ASP A 176 -2.67 20.46 -4.19
C ASP A 176 -2.76 18.99 -4.66
N LEU A 177 -3.73 18.69 -5.52
CA LEU A 177 -3.97 17.34 -6.01
C LEU A 177 -2.84 16.80 -6.87
N LYS A 178 -2.03 17.64 -7.50
CA LYS A 178 -0.82 17.24 -8.25
C LYS A 178 0.28 16.70 -7.34
N GLY A 179 0.23 17.02 -6.06
CA GLY A 179 1.12 16.53 -5.02
C GLY A 179 0.53 15.39 -4.17
N VAL A 180 -0.50 14.67 -4.65
CA VAL A 180 -1.15 13.57 -3.92
C VAL A 180 -0.94 12.24 -4.63
N ILE A 181 -0.73 11.17 -3.87
CA ILE A 181 -0.84 9.79 -4.35
C ILE A 181 -2.08 9.15 -3.71
N LEU A 182 -2.97 8.63 -4.53
CA LEU A 182 -4.12 7.85 -4.05
C LEU A 182 -3.69 6.38 -3.84
N LYS A 183 -4.08 5.80 -2.70
CA LYS A 183 -3.85 4.37 -2.43
C LYS A 183 -5.18 3.65 -2.17
N PRO A 184 -5.92 3.29 -3.22
CA PRO A 184 -7.22 2.64 -3.10
C PRO A 184 -7.12 1.12 -3.06
N ASN A 185 -8.23 0.47 -2.67
CA ASN A 185 -8.48 -0.93 -2.98
C ASN A 185 -8.81 -1.10 -4.48
N MET A 186 -8.63 -2.30 -4.99
CA MET A 186 -9.24 -2.77 -6.25
C MET A 186 -10.72 -3.14 -5.99
N ILE A 187 -11.53 -3.14 -7.03
CA ILE A 187 -12.95 -3.53 -6.91
C ILE A 187 -13.07 -5.05 -6.95
N LEU A 188 -13.47 -5.62 -5.82
CA LEU A 188 -13.56 -7.05 -5.58
C LEU A 188 -14.91 -7.39 -4.92
N ALA A 189 -15.40 -8.59 -5.14
CA ALA A 189 -16.43 -9.15 -4.26
C ALA A 189 -15.85 -9.46 -2.88
N GLY A 190 -16.67 -9.42 -1.86
CA GLY A 190 -16.26 -9.75 -0.49
C GLY A 190 -15.70 -11.16 -0.35
N ASN A 191 -14.78 -11.36 0.58
CA ASN A 191 -14.09 -12.64 0.78
C ASN A 191 -15.01 -13.79 1.22
N LYS A 192 -16.24 -13.47 1.68
CA LYS A 192 -17.31 -14.42 2.02
C LYS A 192 -18.43 -14.45 0.97
N SER A 193 -18.31 -13.66 -0.10
CA SER A 193 -19.29 -13.62 -1.16
C SER A 193 -19.33 -14.95 -1.95
N LYS A 194 -20.51 -15.32 -2.38
CA LYS A 194 -20.70 -16.42 -3.34
C LYS A 194 -20.38 -16.00 -4.78
N GLU A 195 -20.38 -14.70 -5.03
CA GLU A 195 -20.01 -14.14 -6.34
C GLU A 195 -18.53 -14.38 -6.64
N LYS A 196 -18.26 -14.81 -7.86
CA LYS A 196 -16.89 -14.95 -8.39
C LYS A 196 -16.81 -14.14 -9.67
N ILE A 197 -15.96 -13.12 -9.64
CA ILE A 197 -15.68 -12.31 -10.82
C ILE A 197 -14.28 -12.63 -11.35
N SER A 198 -14.10 -12.51 -12.66
CA SER A 198 -12.80 -12.73 -13.28
C SER A 198 -11.83 -11.58 -13.01
N ASN A 199 -10.53 -11.85 -13.13
CA ASN A 199 -9.52 -10.81 -12.98
C ASN A 199 -9.66 -9.69 -14.03
N GLU A 200 -10.15 -10.01 -15.23
CA GLU A 200 -10.50 -9.03 -16.27
C GLU A 200 -11.62 -8.10 -15.82
N GLU A 201 -12.63 -8.66 -15.15
CA GLU A 201 -13.75 -7.88 -14.61
C GLU A 201 -13.30 -7.01 -13.43
N VAL A 202 -12.48 -7.53 -12.53
CA VAL A 202 -11.82 -6.74 -11.48
C VAL A 202 -11.09 -5.54 -12.08
N ALA A 203 -10.31 -5.75 -13.14
CA ALA A 203 -9.55 -4.68 -13.78
C ALA A 203 -10.47 -3.62 -14.41
N LYS A 204 -11.51 -4.02 -15.13
CA LYS A 204 -12.48 -3.10 -15.75
C LYS A 204 -13.23 -2.28 -14.70
N LEU A 205 -13.82 -2.94 -13.70
CA LEU A 205 -14.56 -2.26 -12.65
C LEU A 205 -13.67 -1.29 -11.85
N THR A 206 -12.41 -1.68 -11.58
CA THR A 206 -11.46 -0.82 -10.90
C THR A 206 -11.14 0.43 -11.72
N LEU A 207 -10.87 0.28 -13.02
CA LEU A 207 -10.60 1.41 -13.91
C LEU A 207 -11.83 2.34 -14.04
N ASP A 208 -13.02 1.80 -14.18
CA ASP A 208 -14.26 2.58 -14.27
C ASP A 208 -14.55 3.35 -12.97
N CYS A 209 -14.31 2.73 -11.81
CA CYS A 209 -14.42 3.37 -10.51
C CYS A 209 -13.45 4.57 -10.41
N LEU A 210 -12.19 4.37 -10.74
CA LEU A 210 -11.16 5.41 -10.66
C LEU A 210 -11.45 6.54 -11.64
N LYS A 211 -11.80 6.22 -12.90
CA LYS A 211 -12.15 7.20 -13.93
C LYS A 211 -13.32 8.09 -13.51
N SER A 212 -14.31 7.54 -12.80
CA SER A 212 -15.50 8.27 -12.37
C SER A 212 -15.36 9.01 -11.04
N SER A 213 -14.30 8.74 -10.28
CA SER A 213 -14.19 9.19 -8.89
C SER A 213 -12.92 9.97 -8.56
N VAL A 214 -11.87 9.87 -9.39
CA VAL A 214 -10.57 10.49 -9.14
C VAL A 214 -10.39 11.69 -10.10
N PRO A 215 -10.09 12.90 -9.59
CA PRO A 215 -9.72 14.03 -10.42
C PRO A 215 -8.49 13.74 -11.30
N SER A 216 -8.51 14.25 -12.54
CA SER A 216 -7.46 14.03 -13.54
C SER A 216 -6.10 14.62 -13.15
N GLU A 217 -6.07 15.57 -12.22
CA GLU A 217 -4.87 16.21 -11.69
C GLU A 217 -4.02 15.29 -10.81
N VAL A 218 -4.60 14.21 -10.27
CA VAL A 218 -3.89 13.25 -9.42
C VAL A 218 -2.89 12.45 -10.27
N PRO A 219 -1.57 12.55 -10.02
CA PRO A 219 -0.59 11.98 -10.92
C PRO A 219 -0.44 10.46 -10.81
N GLY A 220 -0.71 9.90 -9.63
CA GLY A 220 -0.39 8.50 -9.35
C GLY A 220 -1.35 7.79 -8.42
N ILE A 221 -1.54 6.51 -8.73
CA ILE A 221 -2.36 5.58 -7.95
C ILE A 221 -1.49 4.37 -7.59
N ALA A 222 -1.37 4.09 -6.29
CA ALA A 222 -0.61 2.97 -5.77
C ALA A 222 -1.56 2.02 -5.03
N PHE A 223 -2.00 0.95 -5.69
CA PHE A 223 -2.99 0.02 -5.10
C PHE A 223 -2.50 -0.66 -3.83
N LEU A 224 -3.40 -0.81 -2.85
CA LEU A 224 -3.21 -1.75 -1.77
C LEU A 224 -3.59 -3.17 -2.23
N SER A 225 -3.12 -4.20 -1.52
CA SER A 225 -3.45 -5.60 -1.86
C SER A 225 -4.77 -6.10 -1.25
N GLY A 226 -5.26 -5.48 -0.18
CA GLY A 226 -6.60 -5.69 0.40
C GLY A 226 -6.95 -7.13 0.77
N GLY A 227 -5.98 -7.97 1.14
CA GLY A 227 -6.23 -9.38 1.47
C GLY A 227 -6.18 -10.33 0.28
N GLN A 228 -5.96 -9.85 -0.95
CA GLN A 228 -5.64 -10.69 -2.09
C GLN A 228 -4.34 -11.47 -1.83
N SER A 229 -4.23 -12.66 -2.41
CA SER A 229 -2.96 -13.39 -2.46
C SER A 229 -1.89 -12.62 -3.25
N GLU A 230 -0.62 -12.99 -3.08
CA GLU A 230 0.49 -12.39 -3.84
C GLU A 230 0.28 -12.49 -5.34
N LEU A 231 -0.25 -13.62 -5.81
CA LEU A 231 -0.48 -13.88 -7.24
C LEU A 231 -1.67 -13.08 -7.76
N GLU A 232 -2.82 -13.11 -7.07
CA GLU A 232 -4.01 -12.35 -7.46
C GLU A 232 -3.73 -10.85 -7.54
N ALA A 233 -3.05 -10.28 -6.52
CA ALA A 233 -2.69 -8.87 -6.52
C ALA A 233 -1.77 -8.50 -7.71
N THR A 234 -0.82 -9.38 -8.07
CA THR A 234 0.06 -9.20 -9.23
C THR A 234 -0.72 -9.29 -10.55
N GLU A 235 -1.58 -10.29 -10.70
CA GLU A 235 -2.37 -10.52 -11.92
C GLU A 235 -3.38 -9.37 -12.15
N ASN A 236 -4.10 -8.97 -11.12
CA ASN A 236 -5.03 -7.84 -11.20
C ASN A 236 -4.32 -6.53 -11.54
N LEU A 237 -3.19 -6.23 -10.90
CA LEU A 237 -2.38 -5.05 -11.23
C LEU A 237 -1.93 -5.07 -12.69
N ASN A 238 -1.51 -6.23 -13.19
CA ASN A 238 -1.07 -6.38 -14.58
C ASN A 238 -2.21 -6.13 -15.58
N LEU A 239 -3.41 -6.67 -15.32
CA LEU A 239 -4.57 -6.47 -16.17
C LEU A 239 -5.06 -5.01 -16.14
N ILE A 240 -5.08 -4.39 -14.95
CA ILE A 240 -5.37 -2.96 -14.81
C ILE A 240 -4.42 -2.14 -15.69
N ASN A 241 -3.10 -2.37 -15.62
CA ASN A 241 -2.13 -1.62 -16.42
C ASN A 241 -2.24 -1.91 -17.92
N LYS A 242 -2.54 -3.14 -18.33
CA LYS A 242 -2.80 -3.47 -19.76
C LYS A 242 -4.01 -2.74 -20.33
N LEU A 243 -5.06 -2.57 -19.51
CA LEU A 243 -6.31 -1.94 -19.93
C LEU A 243 -6.34 -0.44 -19.66
N ASN A 244 -5.35 0.10 -18.95
CA ASN A 244 -5.31 1.50 -18.52
C ASN A 244 -5.25 2.47 -19.70
N LYS A 245 -6.27 3.32 -19.82
CA LYS A 245 -6.37 4.44 -20.76
C LYS A 245 -6.76 5.75 -20.04
N THR A 246 -6.58 5.80 -18.71
CA THR A 246 -7.06 6.92 -17.88
C THR A 246 -6.07 8.09 -17.82
N GLY A 247 -4.81 7.88 -18.16
CA GLY A 247 -3.73 8.84 -17.94
C GLY A 247 -3.04 8.74 -16.58
N PHE A 248 -3.64 8.07 -15.59
CA PHE A 248 -3.00 7.85 -14.29
C PHE A 248 -1.82 6.88 -14.39
N ILE A 249 -0.73 7.18 -13.69
CA ILE A 249 0.34 6.22 -13.45
C ILE A 249 -0.13 5.27 -12.35
N MET A 250 -0.25 3.98 -12.66
CA MET A 250 -0.76 2.99 -11.72
C MET A 250 0.33 2.00 -11.30
N SER A 251 0.56 1.91 -10.00
CA SER A 251 1.57 1.07 -9.38
C SER A 251 1.00 0.36 -8.16
N TYR A 252 1.87 -0.20 -7.34
CA TYR A 252 1.51 -0.94 -6.13
C TYR A 252 2.14 -0.34 -4.88
N SER A 253 1.44 -0.48 -3.76
CA SER A 253 1.96 -0.23 -2.41
C SER A 253 1.52 -1.38 -1.51
N TYR A 254 2.14 -2.54 -1.72
CA TYR A 254 1.76 -3.79 -1.07
C TYR A 254 2.55 -4.00 0.23
N GLY A 255 1.84 -4.46 1.27
CA GLY A 255 2.45 -5.02 2.46
C GLY A 255 2.56 -6.55 2.30
N ARG A 256 1.47 -7.26 2.67
CA ARG A 256 1.42 -8.74 2.64
C ARG A 256 1.73 -9.32 1.27
N ALA A 257 1.12 -8.83 0.21
CA ALA A 257 1.31 -9.36 -1.14
C ALA A 257 2.73 -9.14 -1.72
N LEU A 258 3.58 -8.33 -1.07
CA LEU A 258 4.98 -8.17 -1.42
C LEU A 258 5.92 -8.96 -0.50
N GLN A 259 5.60 -9.04 0.80
CA GLN A 259 6.55 -9.44 1.84
C GLN A 259 6.24 -10.80 2.48
N GLN A 260 5.00 -11.31 2.34
CA GLN A 260 4.56 -12.47 3.12
C GLN A 260 5.33 -13.75 2.76
N GLY A 261 5.65 -13.96 1.48
CA GLY A 261 6.48 -15.09 1.04
C GLY A 261 7.87 -15.02 1.67
N ALA A 262 8.53 -13.87 1.61
CA ALA A 262 9.82 -13.65 2.23
C ALA A 262 9.78 -13.80 3.75
N LEU A 263 8.72 -13.28 4.42
CA LEU A 263 8.53 -13.43 5.85
C LEU A 263 8.34 -14.89 6.28
N LYS A 264 7.57 -15.67 5.52
CA LYS A 264 7.38 -17.10 5.77
C LYS A 264 8.68 -17.89 5.56
N PHE A 265 9.48 -17.54 4.56
CA PHE A 265 10.78 -18.15 4.31
C PHE A 265 11.75 -17.81 5.46
N TRP A 266 11.92 -16.53 5.76
CA TRP A 266 12.77 -16.03 6.83
C TRP A 266 12.44 -16.66 8.20
N SER A 267 11.16 -16.85 8.51
CA SER A 267 10.73 -17.41 9.80
C SER A 267 11.17 -18.86 10.01
N LYS A 268 11.49 -19.61 8.95
CA LYS A 268 12.00 -20.98 9.04
C LYS A 268 13.50 -21.01 9.29
N ASN A 269 14.23 -20.02 8.79
CA ASN A 269 15.67 -19.87 8.99
C ASN A 269 16.07 -18.38 8.95
N ILE A 270 16.06 -17.74 10.12
CA ILE A 270 16.36 -16.30 10.25
C ILE A 270 17.78 -15.91 9.84
N LYS A 271 18.71 -16.88 9.73
CA LYS A 271 20.09 -16.67 9.30
C LYS A 271 20.26 -16.74 7.79
N ASP A 272 19.29 -17.29 7.07
CA ASP A 272 19.34 -17.39 5.60
C ASP A 272 18.85 -16.08 4.96
N ILE A 273 19.71 -15.08 5.00
CA ILE A 273 19.47 -13.75 4.45
C ILE A 273 19.34 -13.84 2.93
N GLU A 274 20.21 -14.56 2.27
CA GLU A 274 20.24 -14.68 0.80
C GLU A 274 18.97 -15.36 0.27
N GLY A 275 18.54 -16.46 0.86
CA GLY A 275 17.30 -17.15 0.50
C GLY A 275 16.08 -16.25 0.70
N THR A 276 16.04 -15.50 1.82
CA THR A 276 14.97 -14.52 2.09
C THR A 276 14.93 -13.42 1.03
N GLN A 277 16.08 -12.87 0.66
CA GLN A 277 16.20 -11.85 -0.38
C GLN A 277 15.80 -12.37 -1.76
N LYS A 278 16.15 -13.61 -2.12
CA LYS A 278 15.71 -14.24 -3.38
C LYS A 278 14.19 -14.29 -3.51
N VAL A 279 13.50 -14.71 -2.44
CA VAL A 279 12.03 -14.74 -2.41
C VAL A 279 11.43 -13.34 -2.57
N PHE A 280 11.97 -12.36 -1.84
CA PHE A 280 11.52 -10.95 -1.94
C PHE A 280 11.77 -10.38 -3.34
N ASN A 281 12.96 -10.56 -3.88
CA ASN A 281 13.38 -10.07 -5.19
C ASN A 281 12.48 -10.60 -6.31
N HIS A 282 12.16 -11.91 -6.26
CA HIS A 282 11.23 -12.50 -7.21
C HIS A 282 9.88 -11.79 -7.19
N ARG A 283 9.29 -11.62 -6.00
CA ARG A 283 7.97 -10.97 -5.88
C ARG A 283 8.01 -9.50 -6.28
N ALA A 284 9.03 -8.76 -5.87
CA ALA A 284 9.21 -7.35 -6.24
C ALA A 284 9.30 -7.18 -7.77
N LYS A 285 10.08 -8.04 -8.44
CA LYS A 285 10.21 -8.04 -9.90
C LYS A 285 8.91 -8.37 -10.61
N MET A 286 8.14 -9.36 -10.13
CA MET A 286 6.84 -9.72 -10.71
C MET A 286 5.84 -8.56 -10.58
N ASN A 287 5.79 -7.87 -9.44
CA ASN A 287 4.94 -6.71 -9.26
C ASN A 287 5.37 -5.51 -10.13
N THR A 288 6.66 -5.31 -10.34
CA THR A 288 7.18 -4.28 -11.26
C THR A 288 6.78 -4.55 -12.69
N LEU A 289 6.89 -5.80 -13.15
CA LEU A 289 6.40 -6.20 -14.48
C LEU A 289 4.89 -6.03 -14.59
N ALA A 290 4.13 -6.33 -13.55
CA ALA A 290 2.69 -6.10 -13.50
C ALA A 290 2.32 -4.61 -13.57
N ALA A 291 3.07 -3.74 -12.89
CA ALA A 291 2.91 -2.28 -12.99
C ALA A 291 3.20 -1.73 -14.39
N GLN A 292 3.91 -2.50 -15.23
CA GLN A 292 4.17 -2.21 -16.64
C GLN A 292 3.21 -2.92 -17.61
N GLY A 293 2.28 -3.75 -17.11
CA GLY A 293 1.43 -4.60 -17.93
C GLY A 293 2.17 -5.74 -18.66
N LYS A 294 3.37 -6.10 -18.21
CA LYS A 294 4.27 -7.08 -18.87
C LYS A 294 4.38 -8.42 -18.14
N TRP A 295 3.69 -8.58 -17.02
CA TRP A 295 3.73 -9.84 -16.28
C TRP A 295 2.92 -10.93 -16.97
N SER A 296 3.38 -12.19 -16.85
CA SER A 296 2.64 -13.40 -17.19
C SER A 296 3.08 -14.57 -16.28
N LYS A 297 2.25 -15.61 -16.22
CA LYS A 297 2.60 -16.85 -15.48
C LYS A 297 3.88 -17.49 -16.02
N ALA A 298 4.08 -17.50 -17.32
CA ALA A 298 5.29 -18.02 -17.97
C ALA A 298 6.56 -17.27 -17.54
N VAL A 299 6.52 -15.94 -17.46
CA VAL A 299 7.64 -15.12 -16.98
C VAL A 299 7.94 -15.41 -15.52
N SER A 300 6.91 -15.60 -14.69
CA SER A 300 7.08 -15.95 -13.28
C SER A 300 7.79 -17.31 -13.11
N TYR A 301 7.39 -18.32 -13.87
CA TYR A 301 8.02 -19.64 -13.86
C TYR A 301 9.46 -19.61 -14.39
N ALA A 302 9.72 -18.92 -15.47
CA ALA A 302 11.06 -18.79 -16.03
C ALA A 302 12.04 -18.15 -15.04
N HIS A 303 11.59 -17.12 -14.32
CA HIS A 303 12.39 -16.45 -13.30
C HIS A 303 12.67 -17.35 -12.09
N LEU A 304 11.73 -18.17 -11.64
CA LEU A 304 11.95 -19.13 -10.56
C LEU A 304 12.99 -20.19 -10.96
N ARG A 305 12.85 -20.79 -12.15
CA ARG A 305 13.81 -21.79 -12.66
C ARG A 305 15.22 -21.23 -12.81
N ALA A 306 15.38 -19.99 -13.25
CA ALA A 306 16.68 -19.36 -13.37
C ALA A 306 17.41 -19.21 -12.01
N HIS A 307 16.68 -19.25 -10.90
CA HIS A 307 17.21 -19.18 -9.54
C HIS A 307 17.31 -20.54 -8.83
N GLU A 308 16.71 -21.60 -9.39
CA GLU A 308 16.78 -22.97 -8.85
C GLU A 308 18.00 -23.77 -9.35
N THR A 309 18.74 -23.28 -10.34
CA THR A 309 19.96 -23.92 -10.84
C THR A 309 21.18 -23.08 -10.48
N PRO A 310 21.94 -23.38 -9.42
CA PRO A 310 22.92 -24.43 -9.39
C PRO A 310 23.10 -25.11 -8.01
N LEU A 311 22.48 -26.23 -7.77
CA LEU A 311 22.77 -27.06 -6.60
C LEU A 311 22.78 -28.55 -6.93
N HIS A 312 23.18 -28.91 -8.14
CA HIS A 312 23.60 -30.29 -8.46
C HIS A 312 24.61 -30.26 -9.62
N LEU A 313 25.88 -30.10 -9.27
CA LEU A 313 27.03 -30.74 -9.87
C LEU A 313 28.09 -30.92 -8.80
#